data_ceb4f402e05136fa0775d7512fd3aa2c
#
_entry.id   ceb4f402e05136fa0775d7512fd3aa2c
#
_cell.length_a   1.000
_cell.length_b   1.000
_cell.length_c   1.000
_cell.angle_alpha   90.00
_cell.angle_beta   90.00
_cell.angle_gamma   90.00
#
_symmetry.space_group_name_H-M   'P 1'
#
loop_
_entity.id
_entity.type
_entity.pdbx_description
1 polymer ?
#
loop_
_entity_poly.entity_id
_entity_poly.type
_entity_poly.pdbx_seq_one_letter_code
_entity_poly.pdbx_strand_id
1 'polypeptide(L)'
;MSAIYTSADQLIGKTPLLELTHIEKKLGLKAKVLAKLEYLNPAGSVKDRVAKAMIDDAEEKGLLKEGSVIIEPTSGNTGIGLASVAAARGYRIIIVMPDTMSVERRQLMKAFGAELVLTEGAKGMKGAIAKADELAKEIPNSFVPGQFVNPANPKAHYLTTGPEIVADTDGAVDYFVAGVGTGGTITGVGKYLKEKVPGVKVVAVEPATSAVLSTGVAGAHKIQGIGAGFVPDVLDTKIYDEIIPVANEDAFSTGKLIGKTEGVLVGISSGAAVWAAIELAKRSENEGKNIVVLLPDTGDRYLSTPLFAD
;
A
#
# COMPACT_ATOMS: atom_id res chain seq x y z
N MET A 1 -23.44 15.06 -14.55
CA MET A 1 -23.55 13.59 -14.48
C MET A 1 -23.94 13.23 -13.06
N SER A 2 -24.86 12.28 -12.88
CA SER A 2 -25.26 11.82 -11.54
C SER A 2 -24.06 11.19 -10.83
N ALA A 3 -23.84 11.53 -9.55
CA ALA A 3 -22.78 11.00 -8.71
C ALA A 3 -23.29 9.83 -7.81
N ILE A 4 -24.33 9.12 -8.25
CA ILE A 4 -24.90 7.99 -7.53
C ILE A 4 -24.15 6.71 -7.98
N TYR A 5 -23.46 6.09 -7.05
CA TYR A 5 -22.77 4.81 -7.25
C TYR A 5 -23.65 3.67 -6.74
N THR A 6 -23.57 2.51 -7.38
CA THR A 6 -24.38 1.33 -7.05
C THR A 6 -23.59 0.23 -6.35
N SER A 7 -22.27 0.39 -6.25
CA SER A 7 -21.38 -0.53 -5.54
C SER A 7 -20.23 0.26 -4.91
N ALA A 8 -19.80 -0.15 -3.71
CA ALA A 8 -18.73 0.51 -2.98
C ALA A 8 -17.37 0.44 -3.69
N ASP A 9 -17.11 -0.61 -4.45
CA ASP A 9 -15.87 -0.77 -5.21
C ASP A 9 -15.71 0.22 -6.38
N GLN A 10 -16.80 0.88 -6.80
CA GLN A 10 -16.77 1.97 -7.78
C GLN A 10 -16.19 3.27 -7.21
N LEU A 11 -16.12 3.39 -5.88
CA LEU A 11 -15.53 4.54 -5.18
C LEU A 11 -14.00 4.44 -5.04
N ILE A 12 -13.42 3.29 -5.39
CA ILE A 12 -11.98 3.05 -5.27
C ILE A 12 -11.22 3.91 -6.28
N GLY A 13 -10.15 4.55 -5.81
CA GLY A 13 -9.33 5.43 -6.62
C GLY A 13 -9.77 6.90 -6.58
N LYS A 14 -9.25 7.70 -7.51
CA LYS A 14 -9.48 9.16 -7.58
C LYS A 14 -9.16 9.86 -6.27
N THR A 15 -8.14 9.38 -5.57
CA THR A 15 -7.68 9.96 -4.31
C THR A 15 -6.94 11.28 -4.58
N PRO A 16 -7.08 12.29 -3.71
CA PRO A 16 -6.46 13.58 -3.94
C PRO A 16 -4.96 13.60 -3.63
N LEU A 17 -4.28 14.63 -4.13
CA LEU A 17 -3.00 15.10 -3.64
C LEU A 17 -3.22 16.20 -2.59
N LEU A 18 -2.45 16.16 -1.50
CA LEU A 18 -2.35 17.20 -0.48
C LEU A 18 -0.92 17.74 -0.44
N GLU A 19 -0.73 19.03 -0.68
CA GLU A 19 0.57 19.70 -0.44
C GLU A 19 0.79 19.86 1.06
N LEU A 20 1.91 19.36 1.58
CA LEU A 20 2.23 19.38 3.02
C LEU A 20 2.84 20.73 3.42
N THR A 21 2.08 21.81 3.19
CA THR A 21 2.54 23.20 3.30
C THR A 21 3.01 23.60 4.70
N HIS A 22 2.41 23.03 5.75
CA HIS A 22 2.82 23.33 7.12
C HIS A 22 4.14 22.64 7.49
N ILE A 23 4.35 21.42 7.00
CA ILE A 23 5.63 20.72 7.15
C ILE A 23 6.72 21.44 6.37
N GLU A 24 6.45 21.81 5.11
CA GLU A 24 7.39 22.58 4.27
C GLU A 24 7.84 23.87 4.98
N LYS A 25 6.88 24.65 5.47
CA LYS A 25 7.15 25.89 6.21
C LYS A 25 7.91 25.64 7.51
N LYS A 26 7.50 24.64 8.29
CA LYS A 26 8.11 24.31 9.59
C LYS A 26 9.56 23.88 9.46
N LEU A 27 9.89 23.15 8.39
CA LEU A 27 11.22 22.61 8.15
C LEU A 27 12.04 23.45 7.17
N GLY A 28 11.50 24.55 6.64
CA GLY A 28 12.17 25.43 5.69
C GLY A 28 12.50 24.73 4.36
N LEU A 29 11.64 23.79 3.93
CA LEU A 29 11.84 23.08 2.68
C LEU A 29 11.62 24.01 1.50
N LYS A 30 12.41 23.84 0.45
CA LYS A 30 12.30 24.62 -0.78
C LYS A 30 11.69 23.83 -1.95
N ALA A 31 11.52 22.56 -1.78
CA ALA A 31 10.75 21.67 -2.68
C ALA A 31 9.34 21.49 -2.12
N LYS A 32 8.37 21.22 -3.00
CA LYS A 32 7.00 20.87 -2.62
C LYS A 32 6.90 19.38 -2.33
N VAL A 33 6.17 19.01 -1.28
CA VAL A 33 5.89 17.62 -0.91
C VAL A 33 4.39 17.37 -1.08
N LEU A 34 4.03 16.62 -2.11
CA LEU A 34 2.66 16.35 -2.54
C LEU A 34 2.26 14.94 -2.12
N ALA A 35 1.41 14.81 -1.11
CA ALA A 35 0.99 13.54 -0.54
C ALA A 35 -0.23 12.95 -1.27
N LYS A 36 -0.10 11.79 -1.90
CA LYS A 36 -1.20 11.01 -2.48
C LYS A 36 -1.92 10.25 -1.37
N LEU A 37 -3.13 10.66 -1.03
CA LEU A 37 -3.88 10.23 0.16
C LEU A 37 -4.68 8.94 -0.11
N GLU A 38 -4.02 7.78 -0.13
CA GLU A 38 -4.65 6.49 -0.43
C GLU A 38 -5.58 5.97 0.70
N TYR A 39 -5.52 6.57 1.89
CA TYR A 39 -6.48 6.23 2.96
C TYR A 39 -7.93 6.67 2.64
N LEU A 40 -8.14 7.52 1.63
CA LEU A 40 -9.48 7.93 1.19
C LEU A 40 -10.17 6.89 0.29
N ASN A 41 -9.54 5.78 -0.03
CA ASN A 41 -10.24 4.63 -0.58
C ASN A 41 -11.27 4.08 0.43
N PRO A 42 -12.36 3.44 -0.01
CA PRO A 42 -13.48 3.01 0.86
C PRO A 42 -13.08 2.12 2.05
N ALA A 43 -12.14 1.20 1.86
CA ALA A 43 -11.61 0.36 2.93
C ALA A 43 -10.33 0.94 3.58
N GLY A 44 -9.99 2.20 3.29
CA GLY A 44 -8.97 2.99 3.97
C GLY A 44 -7.53 2.70 3.58
N SER A 45 -7.25 2.14 2.40
CA SER A 45 -5.88 1.94 1.95
C SER A 45 -5.70 1.82 0.44
N VAL A 46 -4.44 1.95 0.00
CA VAL A 46 -3.99 1.69 -1.37
C VAL A 46 -4.32 0.27 -1.86
N LYS A 47 -4.50 -0.68 -0.93
CA LYS A 47 -4.76 -2.08 -1.27
C LYS A 47 -6.17 -2.31 -1.79
N ASP A 48 -7.09 -1.37 -1.62
CA ASP A 48 -8.41 -1.43 -2.23
C ASP A 48 -8.29 -1.49 -3.76
N ARG A 49 -7.37 -0.71 -4.34
CA ARG A 49 -7.05 -0.74 -5.78
C ARG A 49 -6.54 -2.11 -6.23
N VAL A 50 -5.62 -2.67 -5.46
CA VAL A 50 -5.00 -3.97 -5.74
C VAL A 50 -6.04 -5.08 -5.63
N ALA A 51 -6.85 -5.07 -4.56
CA ALA A 51 -7.92 -6.04 -4.36
C ALA A 51 -8.93 -6.02 -5.51
N LYS A 52 -9.41 -4.83 -5.87
CA LYS A 52 -10.34 -4.68 -7.00
C LYS A 52 -9.71 -5.21 -8.30
N ALA A 53 -8.48 -4.83 -8.61
CA ALA A 53 -7.82 -5.24 -9.85
C ALA A 53 -7.58 -6.74 -9.92
N MET A 54 -7.20 -7.40 -8.82
CA MET A 54 -7.02 -8.85 -8.80
C MET A 54 -8.35 -9.60 -8.97
N ILE A 55 -9.44 -9.07 -8.43
CA ILE A 55 -10.78 -9.64 -8.59
C ILE A 55 -11.28 -9.39 -10.02
N ASP A 56 -11.16 -8.18 -10.55
CA ASP A 56 -11.54 -7.84 -11.93
C ASP A 56 -10.82 -8.76 -12.95
N ASP A 57 -9.51 -8.93 -12.79
CA ASP A 57 -8.69 -9.78 -13.68
C ASP A 57 -9.11 -11.26 -13.59
N ALA A 58 -9.44 -11.73 -12.38
CA ALA A 58 -9.89 -13.10 -12.17
C ALA A 58 -11.29 -13.36 -12.76
N GLU A 59 -12.21 -12.41 -12.66
CA GLU A 59 -13.53 -12.46 -13.31
C GLU A 59 -13.40 -12.46 -14.83
N GLU A 60 -12.59 -11.56 -15.39
CA GLU A 60 -12.33 -11.46 -16.83
C GLU A 60 -11.76 -12.76 -17.40
N LYS A 61 -10.88 -13.43 -16.65
CA LYS A 61 -10.29 -14.72 -17.02
C LYS A 61 -11.16 -15.93 -16.71
N GLY A 62 -12.33 -15.76 -16.10
CA GLY A 62 -13.22 -16.84 -15.68
C GLY A 62 -12.68 -17.70 -14.53
N LEU A 63 -11.65 -17.22 -13.81
CA LEU A 63 -11.08 -17.87 -12.63
C LEU A 63 -11.95 -17.62 -11.38
N LEU A 64 -12.69 -16.54 -11.37
CA LEU A 64 -13.62 -16.15 -10.30
C LEU A 64 -15.01 -15.95 -10.92
N LYS A 65 -16.03 -16.64 -10.38
CA LYS A 65 -17.41 -16.60 -10.85
C LYS A 65 -18.36 -16.76 -9.67
N GLU A 66 -19.64 -16.64 -9.90
CA GLU A 66 -20.66 -16.85 -8.89
C GLU A 66 -20.46 -18.18 -8.15
N GLY A 67 -20.50 -18.14 -6.82
CA GLY A 67 -20.23 -19.30 -5.96
C GLY A 67 -18.74 -19.62 -5.75
N SER A 68 -17.82 -18.89 -6.35
CA SER A 68 -16.39 -19.02 -6.06
C SER A 68 -16.05 -18.52 -4.66
N VAL A 69 -14.95 -19.05 -4.09
CA VAL A 69 -14.42 -18.66 -2.78
C VAL A 69 -13.05 -18.04 -2.94
N ILE A 70 -12.87 -16.82 -2.46
CA ILE A 70 -11.57 -16.16 -2.43
C ILE A 70 -10.82 -16.61 -1.18
N ILE A 71 -9.55 -17.00 -1.31
CA ILE A 71 -8.69 -17.40 -0.19
C ILE A 71 -7.39 -16.63 -0.28
N GLU A 72 -7.02 -15.83 0.74
CA GLU A 72 -5.76 -15.09 0.73
C GLU A 72 -5.03 -15.20 2.07
N PRO A 73 -3.75 -15.62 2.07
CA PRO A 73 -2.90 -15.59 3.25
C PRO A 73 -2.36 -14.16 3.45
N THR A 74 -3.00 -13.39 4.32
CA THR A 74 -2.59 -12.01 4.60
C THR A 74 -3.11 -11.54 5.94
N SER A 75 -2.33 -10.72 6.63
CA SER A 75 -2.73 -10.08 7.89
C SER A 75 -2.87 -8.55 7.75
N GLY A 76 -2.68 -8.03 6.55
CA GLY A 76 -2.59 -6.59 6.30
C GLY A 76 -3.75 -6.00 5.51
N ASN A 77 -3.50 -4.83 4.95
CA ASN A 77 -4.47 -4.05 4.19
C ASN A 77 -5.02 -4.79 2.96
N THR A 78 -4.27 -5.73 2.40
CA THR A 78 -4.77 -6.55 1.27
C THR A 78 -5.97 -7.39 1.68
N GLY A 79 -5.93 -8.01 2.86
CA GLY A 79 -7.08 -8.77 3.37
C GLY A 79 -8.30 -7.90 3.62
N ILE A 80 -8.10 -6.68 4.12
CA ILE A 80 -9.18 -5.71 4.34
C ILE A 80 -9.77 -5.26 2.99
N GLY A 81 -8.93 -4.90 2.02
CA GLY A 81 -9.37 -4.51 0.69
C GLY A 81 -10.11 -5.64 -0.05
N LEU A 82 -9.57 -6.87 -0.01
CA LEU A 82 -10.23 -8.03 -0.60
C LEU A 82 -11.57 -8.32 0.08
N ALA A 83 -11.66 -8.24 1.41
CA ALA A 83 -12.92 -8.45 2.14
C ALA A 83 -13.97 -7.39 1.75
N SER A 84 -13.56 -6.12 1.63
CA SER A 84 -14.45 -5.03 1.21
C SER A 84 -14.99 -5.22 -0.21
N VAL A 85 -14.13 -5.57 -1.18
CA VAL A 85 -14.55 -5.80 -2.57
C VAL A 85 -15.38 -7.08 -2.68
N ALA A 86 -15.01 -8.15 -1.97
CA ALA A 86 -15.77 -9.39 -1.93
C ALA A 86 -17.20 -9.15 -1.39
N ALA A 87 -17.34 -8.38 -0.31
CA ALA A 87 -18.64 -7.99 0.23
C ALA A 87 -19.47 -7.21 -0.79
N ALA A 88 -18.85 -6.24 -1.48
CA ALA A 88 -19.53 -5.43 -2.49
C ALA A 88 -20.03 -6.24 -3.71
N ARG A 89 -19.38 -7.38 -4.00
CA ARG A 89 -19.70 -8.26 -5.15
C ARG A 89 -20.36 -9.58 -4.79
N GLY A 90 -20.60 -9.84 -3.51
CA GLY A 90 -21.27 -11.05 -3.03
C GLY A 90 -20.40 -12.31 -3.06
N TYR A 91 -19.07 -12.16 -3.03
CA TYR A 91 -18.17 -13.32 -2.92
C TYR A 91 -17.94 -13.74 -1.48
N ARG A 92 -17.89 -15.04 -1.25
CA ARG A 92 -17.36 -15.63 -0.03
C ARG A 92 -15.84 -15.44 0.00
N ILE A 93 -15.30 -15.04 1.15
CA ILE A 93 -13.85 -14.84 1.31
C ILE A 93 -13.34 -15.42 2.62
N ILE A 94 -12.22 -16.11 2.55
CA ILE A 94 -11.49 -16.69 3.69
C ILE A 94 -10.12 -16.02 3.74
N ILE A 95 -9.82 -15.35 4.85
CA ILE A 95 -8.51 -14.77 5.11
C ILE A 95 -7.77 -15.65 6.11
N VAL A 96 -6.56 -16.05 5.75
CA VAL A 96 -5.70 -16.90 6.57
C VAL A 96 -4.56 -16.09 7.15
N MET A 97 -4.38 -16.10 8.48
CA MET A 97 -3.32 -15.34 9.14
C MET A 97 -2.89 -15.96 10.47
N PRO A 98 -1.68 -15.63 10.96
CA PRO A 98 -1.25 -16.01 12.31
C PRO A 98 -2.14 -15.38 13.39
N ASP A 99 -2.37 -16.09 14.50
CA ASP A 99 -3.19 -15.64 15.61
C ASP A 99 -2.57 -14.47 16.41
N THR A 100 -1.30 -14.18 16.20
CA THR A 100 -0.58 -13.04 16.79
C THR A 100 -0.84 -11.70 16.09
N MET A 101 -1.60 -11.69 14.99
CA MET A 101 -1.88 -10.48 14.24
C MET A 101 -2.89 -9.57 14.94
N SER A 102 -2.84 -8.25 14.61
CA SER A 102 -3.66 -7.18 15.20
C SER A 102 -5.15 -7.53 15.28
N VAL A 103 -5.72 -7.32 16.46
CA VAL A 103 -7.15 -7.55 16.73
C VAL A 103 -8.02 -6.61 15.89
N GLU A 104 -7.59 -5.35 15.73
CA GLU A 104 -8.29 -4.32 14.96
C GLU A 104 -8.45 -4.74 13.50
N ARG A 105 -7.38 -5.26 12.89
CA ARG A 105 -7.43 -5.76 11.50
C ARG A 105 -8.33 -6.98 11.36
N ARG A 106 -8.28 -7.90 12.34
CA ARG A 106 -9.18 -9.06 12.35
C ARG A 106 -10.64 -8.64 12.44
N GLN A 107 -10.94 -7.65 13.28
CA GLN A 107 -12.30 -7.10 13.43
C GLN A 107 -12.78 -6.41 12.16
N LEU A 108 -11.92 -5.62 11.51
CA LEU A 108 -12.25 -4.98 10.21
C LEU A 108 -12.60 -6.02 9.14
N MET A 109 -11.78 -7.05 8.98
CA MET A 109 -12.06 -8.11 7.98
C MET A 109 -13.37 -8.84 8.28
N LYS A 110 -13.64 -9.17 9.56
CA LYS A 110 -14.91 -9.77 9.98
C LYS A 110 -16.11 -8.84 9.76
N ALA A 111 -15.94 -7.53 9.98
CA ALA A 111 -16.99 -6.55 9.74
C ALA A 111 -17.39 -6.46 8.27
N PHE A 112 -16.46 -6.72 7.33
CA PHE A 112 -16.74 -6.91 5.91
C PHE A 112 -17.25 -8.31 5.54
N GLY A 113 -17.48 -9.20 6.53
CA GLY A 113 -18.02 -10.54 6.29
C GLY A 113 -16.98 -11.61 5.95
N ALA A 114 -15.68 -11.33 6.07
CA ALA A 114 -14.65 -12.33 5.83
C ALA A 114 -14.62 -13.41 6.92
N GLU A 115 -14.47 -14.66 6.52
CA GLU A 115 -14.14 -15.78 7.39
C GLU A 115 -12.63 -15.71 7.72
N LEU A 116 -12.28 -15.84 9.01
CA LEU A 116 -10.88 -15.86 9.41
C LEU A 116 -10.46 -17.25 9.84
N VAL A 117 -9.39 -17.74 9.23
CA VAL A 117 -8.69 -18.95 9.65
C VAL A 117 -7.37 -18.53 10.30
N LEU A 118 -7.29 -18.74 11.63
CA LEU A 118 -6.11 -18.41 12.40
C LEU A 118 -5.16 -19.59 12.46
N THR A 119 -3.89 -19.35 12.15
CA THR A 119 -2.82 -20.33 12.26
C THR A 119 -1.93 -20.05 13.46
N GLU A 120 -1.19 -21.04 13.90
CA GLU A 120 -0.25 -20.93 15.00
C GLU A 120 0.79 -19.82 14.76
N GLY A 121 0.86 -18.84 15.67
CA GLY A 121 1.69 -17.65 15.56
C GLY A 121 3.19 -17.97 15.37
N ALA A 122 3.69 -19.04 16.00
CA ALA A 122 5.07 -19.48 15.87
C ALA A 122 5.48 -19.84 14.44
N LYS A 123 4.51 -20.23 13.58
CA LYS A 123 4.74 -20.53 12.16
C LYS A 123 4.74 -19.29 11.26
N GLY A 124 4.33 -18.13 11.80
CA GLY A 124 4.27 -16.88 11.07
C GLY A 124 3.48 -16.96 9.75
N MET A 125 3.81 -16.09 8.80
CA MET A 125 3.14 -16.09 7.49
C MET A 125 3.36 -17.36 6.67
N LYS A 126 4.46 -18.09 6.88
CA LYS A 126 4.67 -19.39 6.21
C LYS A 126 3.60 -20.40 6.59
N GLY A 127 3.16 -20.42 7.86
CA GLY A 127 2.07 -21.26 8.31
C GLY A 127 0.73 -20.85 7.69
N ALA A 128 0.48 -19.55 7.57
CA ALA A 128 -0.74 -19.05 6.93
C ALA A 128 -0.80 -19.40 5.43
N ILE A 129 0.33 -19.28 4.71
CA ILE A 129 0.43 -19.66 3.30
C ILE A 129 0.13 -21.15 3.12
N ALA A 130 0.80 -22.02 3.91
CA ALA A 130 0.57 -23.45 3.83
C ALA A 130 -0.90 -23.84 4.09
N LYS A 131 -1.56 -23.17 5.05
CA LYS A 131 -2.98 -23.41 5.34
C LYS A 131 -3.91 -22.88 4.24
N ALA A 132 -3.57 -21.76 3.63
CA ALA A 132 -4.32 -21.25 2.47
C ALA A 132 -4.23 -22.21 1.28
N ASP A 133 -3.05 -22.77 1.02
CA ASP A 133 -2.83 -23.77 -0.05
C ASP A 133 -3.62 -25.08 0.22
N GLU A 134 -3.70 -25.50 1.49
CA GLU A 134 -4.52 -26.65 1.90
C GLU A 134 -6.00 -26.38 1.63
N LEU A 135 -6.53 -25.24 2.10
CA LEU A 135 -7.91 -24.84 1.90
C LEU A 135 -8.26 -24.70 0.40
N ALA A 136 -7.34 -24.16 -0.39
CA ALA A 136 -7.55 -24.03 -1.85
C ALA A 136 -7.67 -25.38 -2.56
N LYS A 137 -7.05 -26.45 -2.04
CA LYS A 137 -7.21 -27.81 -2.56
C LYS A 137 -8.49 -28.48 -2.09
N GLU A 138 -8.95 -28.16 -0.88
CA GLU A 138 -10.15 -28.75 -0.28
C GLU A 138 -11.44 -28.08 -0.75
N ILE A 139 -11.40 -26.76 -1.04
CA ILE A 139 -12.58 -25.99 -1.41
C ILE A 139 -12.68 -25.88 -2.94
N PRO A 140 -13.67 -26.54 -3.58
CA PRO A 140 -13.87 -26.41 -5.03
C PRO A 140 -14.16 -24.97 -5.45
N ASN A 141 -13.72 -24.59 -6.63
CA ASN A 141 -13.89 -23.24 -7.20
C ASN A 141 -13.26 -22.12 -6.32
N SER A 142 -12.22 -22.43 -5.56
CA SER A 142 -11.46 -21.42 -4.84
C SER A 142 -10.49 -20.67 -5.77
N PHE A 143 -10.24 -19.41 -5.42
CA PHE A 143 -9.28 -18.53 -6.10
C PHE A 143 -8.37 -17.90 -5.07
N VAL A 144 -7.06 -17.97 -5.31
CA VAL A 144 -6.02 -17.32 -4.47
C VAL A 144 -5.46 -16.13 -5.24
N PRO A 145 -5.74 -14.89 -4.83
CA PRO A 145 -5.29 -13.67 -5.51
C PRO A 145 -3.76 -13.54 -5.64
N GLY A 146 -3.00 -13.82 -4.59
CA GLY A 146 -1.54 -13.90 -4.64
C GLY A 146 -0.85 -12.55 -4.87
N GLN A 147 -1.01 -11.59 -3.97
CA GLN A 147 -0.56 -10.20 -4.13
C GLN A 147 0.92 -10.00 -4.50
N PHE A 148 1.80 -10.95 -4.16
CA PHE A 148 3.25 -10.86 -4.41
C PHE A 148 3.68 -11.34 -5.79
N VAL A 149 2.80 -12.08 -6.48
CA VAL A 149 3.09 -12.70 -7.79
C VAL A 149 2.09 -12.29 -8.88
N ASN A 150 0.94 -11.72 -8.51
CA ASN A 150 -0.14 -11.39 -9.43
C ASN A 150 0.14 -10.08 -10.19
N PRO A 151 0.26 -10.11 -11.54
CA PRO A 151 0.54 -8.93 -12.35
C PRO A 151 -0.60 -7.89 -12.34
N ALA A 152 -1.81 -8.25 -11.93
CA ALA A 152 -2.90 -7.30 -11.74
C ALA A 152 -2.58 -6.24 -10.67
N ASN A 153 -1.70 -6.54 -9.71
CA ASN A 153 -1.26 -5.61 -8.68
C ASN A 153 -0.53 -4.39 -9.29
N PRO A 154 0.63 -4.48 -9.95
CA PRO A 154 1.25 -3.33 -10.58
C PRO A 154 0.40 -2.73 -11.71
N LYS A 155 -0.38 -3.54 -12.44
CA LYS A 155 -1.29 -3.09 -13.48
C LYS A 155 -2.35 -2.12 -12.94
N ALA A 156 -2.88 -2.36 -11.73
CA ALA A 156 -3.81 -1.46 -11.07
C ALA A 156 -3.24 -0.03 -10.95
N HIS A 157 -2.01 0.08 -10.50
CA HIS A 157 -1.33 1.36 -10.31
C HIS A 157 -0.92 2.03 -11.63
N TYR A 158 -0.53 1.25 -12.62
CA TYR A 158 -0.25 1.76 -13.96
C TYR A 158 -1.50 2.37 -14.61
N LEU A 159 -2.65 1.71 -14.44
CA LEU A 159 -3.91 2.15 -15.06
C LEU A 159 -4.67 3.23 -14.27
N THR A 160 -4.40 3.40 -12.97
CA THR A 160 -5.17 4.32 -12.12
C THR A 160 -4.28 5.32 -11.37
N THR A 161 -3.45 4.90 -10.46
CA THR A 161 -2.67 5.77 -9.57
C THR A 161 -1.71 6.68 -10.34
N GLY A 162 -0.99 6.12 -11.32
CA GLY A 162 -0.07 6.87 -12.18
C GLY A 162 -0.77 7.95 -12.99
N PRO A 163 -1.83 7.62 -13.77
CA PRO A 163 -2.66 8.60 -14.47
C PRO A 163 -3.23 9.70 -13.58
N GLU A 164 -3.73 9.35 -12.39
CA GLU A 164 -4.26 10.33 -11.43
C GLU A 164 -3.17 11.32 -11.00
N ILE A 165 -1.98 10.85 -10.65
CA ILE A 165 -0.86 11.71 -10.26
C ILE A 165 -0.51 12.69 -11.38
N VAL A 166 -0.40 12.21 -12.63
CA VAL A 166 -0.08 13.07 -13.78
C VAL A 166 -1.17 14.11 -14.02
N ALA A 167 -2.45 13.71 -13.93
CA ALA A 167 -3.58 14.62 -14.11
C ALA A 167 -3.64 15.69 -13.00
N ASP A 168 -3.43 15.30 -11.74
CA ASP A 168 -3.51 16.21 -10.59
C ASP A 168 -2.33 17.20 -10.52
N THR A 169 -1.21 16.91 -11.20
CA THR A 169 -0.01 17.74 -11.23
C THR A 169 0.25 18.42 -12.57
N ASP A 170 -0.63 18.25 -13.55
CA ASP A 170 -0.39 18.65 -14.95
C ASP A 170 0.95 18.11 -15.48
N GLY A 171 1.36 16.94 -15.01
CA GLY A 171 2.62 16.30 -15.35
C GLY A 171 3.87 16.89 -14.66
N ALA A 172 3.71 17.85 -13.78
CA ALA A 172 4.83 18.46 -13.05
C ALA A 172 5.25 17.59 -11.85
N VAL A 173 5.93 16.47 -12.12
CA VAL A 173 6.46 15.54 -11.12
C VAL A 173 7.95 15.34 -11.33
N ASP A 174 8.77 15.73 -10.39
CA ASP A 174 10.23 15.50 -10.44
C ASP A 174 10.62 14.21 -9.72
N TYR A 175 9.95 13.89 -8.60
CA TYR A 175 10.17 12.68 -7.83
C TYR A 175 8.85 11.98 -7.47
N PHE A 176 8.87 10.66 -7.53
CA PHE A 176 7.83 9.81 -6.96
C PHE A 176 8.44 8.92 -5.88
N VAL A 177 7.92 9.00 -4.66
CA VAL A 177 8.40 8.29 -3.47
C VAL A 177 7.35 7.31 -2.99
N ALA A 178 7.73 6.04 -2.83
CA ALA A 178 6.82 5.02 -2.31
C ALA A 178 7.55 3.96 -1.48
N GLY A 179 6.91 3.55 -0.37
CA GLY A 179 7.35 2.40 0.42
C GLY A 179 7.12 1.09 -0.33
N VAL A 180 8.09 0.17 -0.24
CA VAL A 180 8.04 -1.11 -0.95
C VAL A 180 7.58 -2.23 -0.02
N GLY A 181 6.32 -2.66 -0.19
CA GLY A 181 5.78 -3.89 0.39
C GLY A 181 5.78 -5.01 -0.65
N THR A 182 4.72 -5.11 -1.47
CA THR A 182 4.69 -6.02 -2.62
C THR A 182 5.45 -5.48 -3.83
N GLY A 183 5.73 -4.18 -3.86
CA GLY A 183 6.35 -3.52 -5.00
C GLY A 183 5.39 -3.12 -6.13
N GLY A 184 4.11 -3.47 -6.03
CA GLY A 184 3.13 -3.16 -7.07
C GLY A 184 2.95 -1.68 -7.32
N THR A 185 2.88 -0.86 -6.26
CA THR A 185 2.72 0.59 -6.35
C THR A 185 3.89 1.23 -7.10
N ILE A 186 5.11 1.00 -6.63
CA ILE A 186 6.30 1.63 -7.23
C ILE A 186 6.54 1.16 -8.66
N THR A 187 6.28 -0.12 -8.95
CA THR A 187 6.40 -0.68 -10.31
C THR A 187 5.37 -0.06 -11.25
N GLY A 188 4.09 -0.07 -10.86
CA GLY A 188 3.02 0.42 -11.73
C GLY A 188 3.05 1.93 -11.94
N VAL A 189 3.15 2.71 -10.87
CA VAL A 189 3.26 4.18 -10.94
C VAL A 189 4.57 4.58 -11.62
N GLY A 190 5.68 3.99 -11.19
CA GLY A 190 7.00 4.30 -11.75
C GLY A 190 7.06 4.07 -13.26
N LYS A 191 6.51 2.95 -13.74
CA LYS A 191 6.42 2.67 -15.18
C LYS A 191 5.61 3.74 -15.90
N TYR A 192 4.42 4.07 -15.41
CA TYR A 192 3.58 5.10 -16.04
C TYR A 192 4.25 6.47 -16.06
N LEU A 193 4.84 6.89 -14.94
CA LEU A 193 5.52 8.16 -14.83
C LEU A 193 6.74 8.25 -15.77
N LYS A 194 7.58 7.22 -15.82
CA LYS A 194 8.76 7.19 -16.73
C LYS A 194 8.37 7.23 -18.20
N GLU A 195 7.18 6.74 -18.56
CA GLU A 195 6.65 6.84 -19.94
C GLU A 195 6.05 8.22 -20.25
N LYS A 196 5.50 8.93 -19.27
CA LYS A 196 4.72 10.16 -19.48
C LYS A 196 5.40 11.44 -19.02
N VAL A 197 6.34 11.35 -18.08
CA VAL A 197 7.01 12.50 -17.46
C VAL A 197 8.52 12.38 -17.65
N PRO A 198 9.10 13.06 -18.65
CA PRO A 198 10.53 13.00 -18.91
C PRO A 198 11.35 13.46 -17.69
N GLY A 199 12.35 12.69 -17.32
CA GLY A 199 13.28 13.03 -16.24
C GLY A 199 12.80 12.75 -14.83
N VAL A 200 11.57 12.22 -14.63
CA VAL A 200 11.09 11.84 -13.30
C VAL A 200 12.01 10.81 -12.64
N LYS A 201 12.24 10.99 -11.36
CA LYS A 201 12.99 10.05 -10.51
C LYS A 201 12.04 9.26 -9.63
N VAL A 202 12.22 7.95 -9.58
CA VAL A 202 11.44 7.04 -8.74
C VAL A 202 12.29 6.61 -7.56
N VAL A 203 11.77 6.79 -6.34
CA VAL A 203 12.51 6.52 -5.10
C VAL A 203 11.79 5.46 -4.28
N ALA A 204 12.48 4.36 -4.03
CA ALA A 204 12.00 3.27 -3.19
C ALA A 204 12.33 3.55 -1.72
N VAL A 205 11.38 3.26 -0.84
CA VAL A 205 11.59 3.34 0.61
C VAL A 205 11.50 1.94 1.21
N GLU A 206 12.52 1.58 2.01
CA GLU A 206 12.58 0.31 2.74
C GLU A 206 12.96 0.54 4.21
N PRO A 207 12.67 -0.42 5.14
CA PRO A 207 13.13 -0.31 6.51
C PRO A 207 14.65 -0.46 6.60
N ALA A 208 15.34 0.42 7.32
CA ALA A 208 16.80 0.39 7.46
C ALA A 208 17.32 -0.92 8.08
N THR A 209 16.54 -1.55 8.99
CA THR A 209 16.90 -2.83 9.61
C THR A 209 16.49 -4.06 8.77
N SER A 210 15.83 -3.85 7.63
CA SER A 210 15.44 -4.90 6.67
C SER A 210 15.65 -4.39 5.23
N ALA A 211 16.90 -4.02 4.94
CA ALA A 211 17.31 -3.33 3.72
C ALA A 211 17.56 -4.32 2.56
N VAL A 212 16.53 -5.10 2.22
CA VAL A 212 16.62 -6.17 1.20
C VAL A 212 16.93 -5.62 -0.19
N LEU A 213 16.38 -4.44 -0.54
CA LEU A 213 16.57 -3.88 -1.88
C LEU A 213 17.97 -3.29 -2.05
N SER A 214 18.52 -2.65 -1.02
CA SER A 214 19.83 -1.99 -1.08
C SER A 214 21.01 -2.90 -0.71
N THR A 215 20.81 -3.83 0.25
CA THR A 215 21.90 -4.65 0.80
C THR A 215 21.67 -6.16 0.66
N GLY A 216 20.48 -6.60 0.29
CA GLY A 216 20.12 -8.03 0.27
C GLY A 216 19.82 -8.62 1.65
N VAL A 217 19.85 -7.83 2.74
CA VAL A 217 19.73 -8.34 4.11
C VAL A 217 18.33 -8.07 4.65
N ALA A 218 17.62 -9.14 5.01
CA ALA A 218 16.34 -9.08 5.71
C ALA A 218 16.57 -9.02 7.24
N GLY A 219 15.71 -8.28 7.94
CA GLY A 219 15.75 -8.17 9.39
C GLY A 219 14.40 -7.78 9.99
N ALA A 220 14.33 -7.81 11.32
CA ALA A 220 13.13 -7.37 12.04
C ALA A 220 13.00 -5.84 11.99
N HIS A 221 11.78 -5.36 11.77
CA HIS A 221 11.45 -3.94 11.78
C HIS A 221 10.01 -3.72 12.27
N LYS A 222 9.66 -2.46 12.56
CA LYS A 222 8.34 -2.07 13.07
C LYS A 222 7.51 -1.26 12.06
N ILE A 223 8.01 -1.04 10.84
CA ILE A 223 7.31 -0.29 9.79
C ILE A 223 6.34 -1.23 9.07
N GLN A 224 5.13 -1.38 9.62
CA GLN A 224 4.12 -2.26 9.04
C GLN A 224 3.72 -1.83 7.62
N GLY A 225 3.52 -2.81 6.73
CA GLY A 225 3.03 -2.61 5.36
C GLY A 225 4.11 -2.55 4.29
N ILE A 226 5.39 -2.40 4.67
CA ILE A 226 6.55 -2.46 3.78
C ILE A 226 7.59 -3.45 4.30
N GLY A 227 8.65 -3.71 3.54
CA GLY A 227 9.75 -4.57 4.00
C GLY A 227 9.35 -6.04 4.14
N ALA A 228 8.93 -6.69 3.07
CA ALA A 228 8.45 -8.08 3.08
C ALA A 228 9.52 -9.12 3.49
N GLY A 229 10.80 -8.72 3.56
CA GLY A 229 11.92 -9.60 3.88
C GLY A 229 12.45 -10.41 2.68
N PHE A 230 11.92 -10.18 1.51
CA PHE A 230 12.35 -10.75 0.22
C PHE A 230 11.99 -9.78 -0.92
N VAL A 231 12.53 -10.02 -2.11
CA VAL A 231 12.19 -9.29 -3.34
C VAL A 231 10.96 -9.94 -3.96
N PRO A 232 9.79 -9.24 -4.03
CA PRO A 232 8.58 -9.81 -4.63
C PRO A 232 8.68 -9.94 -6.14
N ASP A 233 7.99 -10.94 -6.72
CA ASP A 233 8.00 -11.19 -8.17
C ASP A 233 7.38 -10.04 -8.98
N VAL A 234 6.40 -9.33 -8.42
CA VAL A 234 5.76 -8.19 -9.10
C VAL A 234 6.56 -6.89 -9.03
N LEU A 235 7.67 -6.87 -8.28
CA LEU A 235 8.55 -5.72 -8.20
C LEU A 235 9.53 -5.70 -9.39
N ASP A 236 9.46 -4.66 -10.20
CA ASP A 236 10.52 -4.35 -11.16
C ASP A 236 11.67 -3.63 -10.42
N THR A 237 12.74 -4.35 -10.15
CA THR A 237 13.92 -3.81 -9.43
C THR A 237 14.74 -2.79 -10.25
N LYS A 238 14.37 -2.54 -11.51
CA LYS A 238 15.00 -1.53 -12.37
C LYS A 238 14.18 -0.24 -12.46
N ILE A 239 12.99 -0.22 -11.82
CA ILE A 239 12.08 0.91 -11.96
C ILE A 239 12.51 2.13 -11.12
N TYR A 240 13.12 1.92 -9.97
CA TYR A 240 13.57 2.97 -9.08
C TYR A 240 15.00 3.42 -9.39
N ASP A 241 15.24 4.72 -9.19
CA ASP A 241 16.52 5.38 -9.43
C ASP A 241 17.34 5.50 -8.13
N GLU A 242 16.65 5.47 -6.98
CA GLU A 242 17.26 5.60 -5.64
C GLU A 242 16.48 4.75 -4.63
N ILE A 243 17.18 4.26 -3.60
CA ILE A 243 16.59 3.58 -2.45
C ILE A 243 16.94 4.38 -1.19
N ILE A 244 15.94 4.69 -0.38
CA ILE A 244 16.13 5.38 0.91
C ILE A 244 15.72 4.44 2.04
N PRO A 245 16.67 3.90 2.81
CA PRO A 245 16.36 3.15 4.03
C PRO A 245 15.92 4.10 5.15
N VAL A 246 14.83 3.72 5.87
CA VAL A 246 14.23 4.55 6.93
C VAL A 246 14.24 3.79 8.26
N ALA A 247 14.67 4.46 9.34
CA ALA A 247 14.62 3.88 10.67
C ALA A 247 13.19 3.87 11.22
N ASN A 248 12.90 2.96 12.18
CA ASN A 248 11.58 2.88 12.80
C ASN A 248 11.19 4.20 13.48
N GLU A 249 12.13 4.81 14.18
CA GLU A 249 11.95 6.04 14.95
C GLU A 249 11.61 7.23 14.03
N ASP A 250 12.24 7.30 12.87
CA ASP A 250 11.98 8.31 11.84
C ASP A 250 10.58 8.16 11.24
N ALA A 251 10.17 6.91 10.97
CA ALA A 251 8.83 6.63 10.49
C ALA A 251 7.76 7.02 11.51
N PHE A 252 7.95 6.70 12.80
CA PHE A 252 7.02 7.07 13.87
C PHE A 252 6.97 8.57 14.10
N SER A 253 8.12 9.23 14.23
CA SER A 253 8.19 10.67 14.49
C SER A 253 7.55 11.48 13.36
N THR A 254 7.80 11.09 12.12
CA THR A 254 7.22 11.75 10.94
C THR A 254 5.72 11.47 10.82
N GLY A 255 5.24 10.26 11.11
CA GLY A 255 3.81 9.97 11.16
C GLY A 255 3.07 10.82 12.20
N LYS A 256 3.65 10.98 13.41
CA LYS A 256 3.15 11.92 14.45
C LYS A 256 3.16 13.37 13.97
N LEU A 257 4.23 13.79 13.27
CA LEU A 257 4.36 15.13 12.72
C LEU A 257 3.25 15.44 11.74
N ILE A 258 2.97 14.54 10.78
CA ILE A 258 1.91 14.70 9.79
C ILE A 258 0.56 14.94 10.47
N GLY A 259 0.20 14.09 11.45
CA GLY A 259 -1.06 14.24 12.19
C GLY A 259 -1.18 15.58 12.91
N LYS A 260 -0.11 15.99 13.61
CA LYS A 260 -0.09 17.24 14.40
C LYS A 260 0.01 18.52 13.57
N THR A 261 0.52 18.42 12.34
CA THR A 261 0.86 19.59 11.53
C THR A 261 -0.08 19.77 10.36
N GLU A 262 -0.42 18.69 9.65
CA GLU A 262 -1.30 18.72 8.47
C GLU A 262 -2.75 18.30 8.76
N GLY A 263 -3.01 17.78 9.97
CA GLY A 263 -4.38 17.39 10.38
C GLY A 263 -4.88 16.10 9.75
N VAL A 264 -4.00 15.25 9.23
CA VAL A 264 -4.35 13.95 8.65
C VAL A 264 -3.65 12.82 9.39
N LEU A 265 -4.38 11.78 9.79
CA LEU A 265 -3.83 10.60 10.43
C LEU A 265 -3.47 9.54 9.41
N VAL A 266 -2.22 9.12 9.42
CA VAL A 266 -1.66 8.17 8.45
C VAL A 266 -0.93 7.03 9.16
N GLY A 267 -0.75 5.90 8.46
CA GLY A 267 -0.04 4.75 9.00
C GLY A 267 1.48 4.93 9.07
N ILE A 268 2.15 3.95 9.68
CA ILE A 268 3.60 3.97 9.95
C ILE A 268 4.39 4.07 8.64
N SER A 269 4.01 3.31 7.60
CA SER A 269 4.68 3.34 6.31
C SER A 269 4.51 4.67 5.55
N SER A 270 3.42 5.41 5.82
CA SER A 270 3.25 6.78 5.33
C SER A 270 4.27 7.72 5.99
N GLY A 271 4.48 7.58 7.30
CA GLY A 271 5.53 8.31 8.02
C GLY A 271 6.92 8.06 7.42
N ALA A 272 7.24 6.79 7.13
CA ALA A 272 8.50 6.44 6.47
C ALA A 272 8.64 7.07 5.08
N ALA A 273 7.60 7.02 4.26
CA ALA A 273 7.62 7.60 2.91
C ALA A 273 7.77 9.13 2.94
N VAL A 274 7.05 9.82 3.84
CA VAL A 274 7.16 11.28 3.98
C VAL A 274 8.52 11.68 4.56
N TRP A 275 9.10 10.90 5.48
CA TRP A 275 10.46 11.15 5.95
C TRP A 275 11.47 11.14 4.77
N ALA A 276 11.40 10.14 3.91
CA ALA A 276 12.25 10.07 2.73
C ALA A 276 12.01 11.26 1.77
N ALA A 277 10.75 11.65 1.57
CA ALA A 277 10.41 12.83 0.77
C ALA A 277 10.97 14.13 1.37
N ILE A 278 10.94 14.28 2.70
CA ILE A 278 11.55 15.42 3.41
C ILE A 278 13.07 15.44 3.21
N GLU A 279 13.75 14.29 3.32
CA GLU A 279 15.19 14.21 3.08
C GLU A 279 15.58 14.58 1.63
N LEU A 280 14.74 14.20 0.66
CA LEU A 280 14.89 14.66 -0.74
C LEU A 280 14.66 16.18 -0.85
N ALA A 281 13.63 16.70 -0.18
CA ALA A 281 13.27 18.13 -0.23
C ALA A 281 14.31 19.06 0.44
N LYS A 282 15.14 18.55 1.34
CA LYS A 282 16.26 19.28 1.97
C LYS A 282 17.47 19.44 1.05
N ARG A 283 17.57 18.64 -0.01
CA ARG A 283 18.71 18.71 -0.93
C ARG A 283 18.64 19.99 -1.76
N SER A 284 19.74 20.73 -1.84
CA SER A 284 19.81 22.02 -2.54
C SER A 284 19.45 21.92 -4.03
N GLU A 285 19.81 20.81 -4.67
CA GLU A 285 19.50 20.52 -6.08
C GLU A 285 18.01 20.27 -6.34
N ASN A 286 17.21 20.14 -5.30
CA ASN A 286 15.77 19.91 -5.37
C ASN A 286 14.93 21.17 -5.09
N GLU A 287 15.57 22.34 -4.98
CA GLU A 287 14.85 23.61 -4.83
C GLU A 287 13.87 23.83 -6.00
N GLY A 288 12.62 24.15 -5.69
CA GLY A 288 11.54 24.36 -6.65
C GLY A 288 10.91 23.10 -7.28
N LYS A 289 11.38 21.89 -6.90
CA LYS A 289 10.86 20.62 -7.43
C LYS A 289 9.61 20.14 -6.72
N ASN A 290 8.84 19.31 -7.43
CA ASN A 290 7.65 18.64 -6.93
C ASN A 290 7.98 17.18 -6.60
N ILE A 291 7.84 16.81 -5.33
CA ILE A 291 8.07 15.46 -4.80
C ILE A 291 6.71 14.86 -4.45
N VAL A 292 6.23 13.94 -5.24
CA VAL A 292 5.00 13.19 -4.96
C VAL A 292 5.34 12.00 -4.07
N VAL A 293 4.65 11.87 -2.95
CA VAL A 293 4.82 10.77 -2.00
C VAL A 293 3.50 10.05 -1.76
N LEU A 294 3.48 8.72 -1.85
CA LEU A 294 2.26 7.94 -1.62
C LEU A 294 2.12 7.56 -0.15
N LEU A 295 0.96 7.92 0.44
CA LEU A 295 0.58 7.61 1.81
C LEU A 295 -0.42 6.44 1.79
N PRO A 296 0.02 5.21 2.14
CA PRO A 296 -0.75 4.00 1.83
C PRO A 296 -2.05 3.82 2.57
N ASP A 297 -2.15 4.23 3.85
CA ASP A 297 -3.32 3.92 4.68
C ASP A 297 -3.59 4.92 5.81
N THR A 298 -4.76 4.73 6.45
CA THR A 298 -5.23 5.54 7.58
C THR A 298 -4.44 5.24 8.86
N GLY A 299 -4.27 6.28 9.70
CA GLY A 299 -3.71 6.16 11.05
C GLY A 299 -4.59 5.42 12.06
N ASP A 300 -5.89 5.31 11.82
CA ASP A 300 -6.85 4.71 12.75
C ASP A 300 -6.51 3.25 13.10
N ARG A 301 -5.81 2.56 12.21
CA ARG A 301 -5.35 1.17 12.40
C ARG A 301 -4.15 1.05 13.33
N TYR A 302 -3.59 2.16 13.80
CA TYR A 302 -2.32 2.23 14.53
C TYR A 302 -2.43 2.95 15.86
N LEU A 303 -3.65 3.29 16.31
CA LEU A 303 -3.88 4.06 17.56
C LEU A 303 -3.33 3.35 18.79
N SER A 304 -3.32 2.01 18.82
CA SER A 304 -2.74 1.20 19.88
C SER A 304 -1.25 0.88 19.73
N THR A 305 -0.60 1.42 18.67
CA THR A 305 0.82 1.18 18.40
C THR A 305 1.69 2.36 18.87
N PRO A 306 3.03 2.20 18.96
CA PRO A 306 3.94 3.31 19.29
C PRO A 306 3.89 4.52 18.34
N LEU A 307 3.15 4.42 17.23
CA LEU A 307 2.89 5.58 16.36
C LEU A 307 2.09 6.66 17.10
N PHE A 308 1.09 6.26 17.91
CA PHE A 308 0.19 7.20 18.59
C PHE A 308 0.10 6.94 20.11
N ALA A 309 0.33 5.71 20.58
CA ALA A 309 0.42 5.42 22.00
C ALA A 309 1.70 6.02 22.60
N ASP A 310 1.61 6.47 23.87
CA ASP A 310 2.73 6.99 24.65
C ASP A 310 3.68 5.88 25.12
#